data_8154528af99e6122fb5782cf435b5fec
#
_entry.id   8154528af99e6122fb5782cf435b5fec
#
_cell.length_a   1.000
_cell.length_b   1.000
_cell.length_c   1.000
_cell.angle_alpha   90.00
_cell.angle_beta   90.00
_cell.angle_gamma   90.00
#
_symmetry.space_group_name_H-M   'P 1'
#
loop_
_entity.id
_entity.type
_entity.pdbx_description
1 polymer ?
#
loop_
_entity_poly.entity_id
_entity_poly.type
_entity_poly.pdbx_seq_one_letter_code
_entity_poly.pdbx_strand_id
1 'polypeptide(L)'
;VGFIMFGLSGTGKTTLTIHDHGLTGEEKSIVRQDDVIFMDENGYRVGTETGFFIKTEGLNPEQQGVLYKAATTDRAILENVKVYDDGKVDFDDVSLTSNGRGIILRSEVPNTDDTIDLEKANKIIFITRRNDIVPPVVKLNPDQALEAFMLGESIETSAGDPTKAGQSKRCVGTNPFIMVPE
;
A
#
# COMPACT_ATOMS: atom_id res chain seq x y z
N VAL A 1 -11.96 12.71 8.28
CA VAL A 1 -10.66 12.62 8.96
C VAL A 1 -9.63 12.09 7.97
N GLY A 2 -8.52 12.83 7.78
CA GLY A 2 -7.44 12.43 6.88
C GLY A 2 -6.41 11.55 7.58
N PHE A 3 -5.96 10.51 6.88
CA PHE A 3 -4.92 9.59 7.34
C PHE A 3 -3.75 9.53 6.36
N ILE A 4 -2.53 9.41 6.89
CA ILE A 4 -1.35 9.02 6.13
C ILE A 4 -0.85 7.70 6.70
N MET A 5 -0.57 6.75 5.81
CA MET A 5 -0.05 5.44 6.19
C MET A 5 1.37 5.26 5.67
N PHE A 6 2.29 4.94 6.56
CA PHE A 6 3.68 4.63 6.25
C PHE A 6 3.96 3.15 6.49
N GLY A 7 4.76 2.55 5.62
CA GLY A 7 5.21 1.17 5.78
C GLY A 7 6.00 0.71 4.57
N LEU A 8 6.79 -0.32 4.75
CA LEU A 8 7.59 -0.94 3.70
C LEU A 8 6.72 -1.62 2.64
N SER A 9 7.32 -1.94 1.50
CA SER A 9 6.66 -2.77 0.49
C SER A 9 6.20 -4.10 1.10
N GLY A 10 4.99 -4.51 0.75
CA GLY A 10 4.40 -5.76 1.22
C GLY A 10 3.93 -5.78 2.67
N THR A 11 3.85 -4.64 3.37
CA THR A 11 3.24 -4.56 4.71
C THR A 11 1.71 -4.54 4.69
N GLY A 12 1.10 -4.47 3.51
CA GLY A 12 -0.35 -4.46 3.35
C GLY A 12 -0.99 -3.07 3.24
N LYS A 13 -0.20 -2.01 2.97
CA LYS A 13 -0.73 -0.64 2.81
C LYS A 13 -1.86 -0.59 1.80
N THR A 14 -1.60 -0.98 0.56
CA THR A 14 -2.57 -0.98 -0.54
C THR A 14 -3.82 -1.79 -0.18
N THR A 15 -3.66 -2.98 0.39
CA THR A 15 -4.78 -3.82 0.81
C THR A 15 -5.64 -3.14 1.86
N LEU A 16 -5.02 -2.54 2.88
CA LEU A 16 -5.76 -1.86 3.95
C LEU A 16 -6.42 -0.56 3.50
N THR A 17 -5.85 0.15 2.54
CA THR A 17 -6.40 1.43 2.07
C THR A 17 -7.49 1.25 1.02
N ILE A 18 -7.34 0.30 0.11
CA ILE A 18 -8.25 0.12 -1.03
C ILE A 18 -9.42 -0.81 -0.68
N HIS A 19 -9.25 -1.72 0.25
CA HIS A 19 -10.36 -2.58 0.69
C HIS A 19 -11.44 -1.74 1.39
N ASP A 20 -12.71 -2.03 1.11
CA ASP A 20 -13.84 -1.29 1.67
C ASP A 20 -14.17 -1.65 3.12
N HIS A 21 -13.64 -2.76 3.61
CA HIS A 21 -13.86 -3.28 4.97
C HIS A 21 -15.34 -3.47 5.36
N GLY A 22 -16.25 -3.51 4.38
CA GLY A 22 -17.69 -3.53 4.62
C GLY A 22 -18.25 -2.20 5.17
N LEU A 23 -17.47 -1.13 5.16
CA LEU A 23 -17.88 0.18 5.68
C LEU A 23 -18.67 0.95 4.62
N THR A 24 -19.72 1.63 5.06
CA THR A 24 -20.62 2.40 4.18
C THR A 24 -20.95 3.76 4.78
N GLY A 25 -21.54 4.65 3.96
CA GLY A 25 -21.96 5.97 4.43
C GLY A 25 -20.77 6.81 4.92
N GLU A 26 -20.92 7.42 6.08
CA GLU A 26 -19.90 8.31 6.68
C GLU A 26 -18.66 7.56 7.19
N GLU A 27 -18.77 6.25 7.41
CA GLU A 27 -17.65 5.41 7.85
C GLU A 27 -16.78 4.92 6.69
N LYS A 28 -17.25 5.09 5.44
CA LYS A 28 -16.52 4.68 4.25
C LYS A 28 -15.16 5.36 4.16
N SER A 29 -14.12 4.58 3.89
CA SER A 29 -12.81 5.13 3.55
C SER A 29 -12.80 5.63 2.10
N ILE A 30 -12.13 6.77 1.86
CA ILE A 30 -11.87 7.31 0.52
C ILE A 30 -10.38 7.32 0.30
N VAL A 31 -9.92 6.60 -0.72
CA VAL A 31 -8.50 6.50 -1.07
C VAL A 31 -8.10 7.67 -1.93
N ARG A 32 -7.10 8.42 -1.51
CA ARG A 32 -6.53 9.55 -2.25
C ARG A 32 -5.31 9.14 -3.05
N GLN A 33 -4.37 8.47 -2.40
CA GLN A 33 -3.12 8.00 -2.98
C GLN A 33 -2.73 6.64 -2.39
N ASP A 34 -1.96 5.87 -3.16
CA ASP A 34 -1.48 4.55 -2.76
C ASP A 34 0.03 4.54 -2.46
N ASP A 35 0.82 5.28 -3.21
CA ASP A 35 2.28 5.20 -3.10
C ASP A 35 2.91 6.54 -2.72
N VAL A 36 3.32 7.36 -3.66
CA VAL A 36 4.08 8.59 -3.39
C VAL A 36 3.18 9.79 -3.18
N ILE A 37 3.41 10.50 -2.08
CA ILE A 37 2.80 11.80 -1.81
C ILE A 37 3.88 12.82 -1.48
N PHE A 38 3.66 14.06 -1.86
CA PHE A 38 4.44 15.19 -1.37
C PHE A 38 3.66 15.95 -0.30
N MET A 39 4.37 16.54 0.62
CA MET A 39 3.79 17.40 1.64
C MET A 39 4.49 18.76 1.56
N ASP A 40 3.69 19.82 1.44
CA ASP A 40 4.21 21.18 1.48
C ASP A 40 4.50 21.67 2.91
N GLU A 41 5.06 22.86 3.04
CA GLU A 41 5.38 23.49 4.32
C GLU A 41 4.15 23.79 5.21
N ASN A 42 2.96 23.92 4.61
CA ASN A 42 1.69 24.13 5.31
C ASN A 42 1.03 22.81 5.71
N GLY A 43 1.63 21.69 5.31
CA GLY A 43 1.12 20.37 5.56
C GLY A 43 0.01 19.92 4.60
N TYR A 44 -0.17 20.57 3.47
CA TYR A 44 -1.00 20.10 2.38
C TYR A 44 -0.32 18.91 1.70
N ARG A 45 -1.08 17.90 1.30
CA ARG A 45 -0.56 16.67 0.69
C ARG A 45 -0.98 16.63 -0.76
N VAL A 46 0.01 16.60 -1.63
CA VAL A 46 -0.16 16.55 -3.07
C VAL A 46 -0.02 15.11 -3.52
N GLY A 47 -1.05 14.62 -4.20
CA GLY A 47 -1.01 13.31 -4.85
C GLY A 47 -0.18 13.36 -6.13
N THR A 48 0.47 12.26 -6.47
CA THR A 48 1.35 12.17 -7.63
C THR A 48 0.77 11.34 -8.77
N GLU A 49 -0.24 10.52 -8.48
CA GLU A 49 -0.73 9.49 -9.40
C GLU A 49 -2.25 9.55 -9.57
N THR A 50 -2.68 9.38 -10.82
CA THR A 50 -4.11 9.30 -11.18
C THR A 50 -4.63 7.86 -11.32
N GLY A 51 -3.78 6.88 -11.07
CA GLY A 51 -4.07 5.46 -11.00
C GLY A 51 -3.46 4.83 -9.76
N PHE A 52 -3.51 3.51 -9.70
CA PHE A 52 -2.85 2.73 -8.66
C PHE A 52 -1.89 1.73 -9.30
N PHE A 53 -0.68 1.65 -8.76
CA PHE A 53 0.34 0.69 -9.15
C PHE A 53 0.38 -0.43 -8.12
N ILE A 54 -0.15 -1.59 -8.47
CA ILE A 54 -0.36 -2.69 -7.54
C ILE A 54 0.60 -3.88 -7.80
N LYS A 55 0.91 -4.61 -6.75
CA LYS A 55 1.53 -5.94 -6.85
C LYS A 55 0.42 -6.96 -7.09
N THR A 56 0.57 -7.82 -8.11
CA THR A 56 -0.47 -8.79 -8.49
C THR A 56 -0.24 -10.19 -7.93
N GLU A 57 0.98 -10.52 -7.47
CA GLU A 57 1.28 -11.81 -6.85
C GLU A 57 0.36 -12.10 -5.66
N GLY A 58 -0.35 -13.21 -5.70
CA GLY A 58 -1.31 -13.62 -4.69
C GLY A 58 -2.61 -12.82 -4.66
N LEU A 59 -2.87 -12.02 -5.70
CA LEU A 59 -4.13 -11.28 -5.83
C LEU A 59 -5.29 -12.23 -6.10
N ASN A 60 -6.23 -12.29 -5.19
CA ASN A 60 -7.37 -13.19 -5.31
C ASN A 60 -8.71 -12.49 -4.96
N PRO A 61 -9.83 -12.98 -5.54
CA PRO A 61 -11.13 -12.34 -5.38
C PRO A 61 -11.72 -12.42 -3.97
N GLU A 62 -11.32 -13.39 -3.17
CA GLU A 62 -11.89 -13.58 -1.82
C GLU A 62 -11.34 -12.58 -0.82
N GLN A 63 -10.04 -12.32 -0.87
CA GLN A 63 -9.35 -11.44 0.10
C GLN A 63 -9.20 -9.99 -0.40
N GLN A 64 -9.12 -9.81 -1.72
CA GLN A 64 -8.82 -8.52 -2.36
C GLN A 64 -9.78 -8.23 -3.53
N GLY A 65 -11.06 -8.51 -3.33
CA GLY A 65 -12.07 -8.48 -4.38
C GLY A 65 -12.13 -7.18 -5.17
N VAL A 66 -11.96 -6.03 -4.54
CA VAL A 66 -11.93 -4.71 -5.21
C VAL A 66 -10.74 -4.60 -6.16
N LEU A 67 -9.53 -4.93 -5.67
CA LEU A 67 -8.31 -4.89 -6.48
C LEU A 67 -8.35 -5.94 -7.60
N TYR A 68 -8.79 -7.15 -7.29
CA TYR A 68 -8.92 -8.24 -8.26
C TYR A 68 -9.84 -7.83 -9.41
N LYS A 69 -11.02 -7.30 -9.08
CA LYS A 69 -11.98 -6.82 -10.07
C LYS A 69 -11.40 -5.71 -10.96
N ALA A 70 -10.73 -4.73 -10.36
CA ALA A 70 -10.11 -3.63 -11.08
C ALA A 70 -8.96 -4.11 -11.98
N ALA A 71 -8.15 -5.07 -11.51
CA ALA A 71 -7.03 -5.64 -12.26
C ALA A 71 -7.44 -6.57 -13.41
N THR A 72 -8.68 -7.05 -13.43
CA THR A 72 -9.22 -7.93 -14.48
C THR A 72 -10.13 -7.21 -15.47
N THR A 73 -10.20 -5.88 -15.42
CA THR A 73 -10.89 -5.09 -16.44
C THR A 73 -10.04 -4.98 -17.71
N ASP A 74 -10.67 -4.70 -18.84
CA ASP A 74 -10.01 -4.43 -20.13
C ASP A 74 -9.19 -3.11 -20.13
N ARG A 75 -9.32 -2.31 -19.07
CA ARG A 75 -8.62 -1.03 -18.88
C ARG A 75 -7.38 -1.15 -17.99
N ALA A 76 -7.17 -2.30 -17.37
CA ALA A 76 -5.98 -2.56 -16.58
C ALA A 76 -4.76 -2.84 -17.49
N ILE A 77 -3.60 -2.36 -17.10
CA ILE A 77 -2.32 -2.70 -17.73
C ILE A 77 -1.60 -3.66 -16.82
N LEU A 78 -1.26 -4.84 -17.32
CA LEU A 78 -0.59 -5.89 -16.57
C LEU A 78 0.84 -6.08 -17.09
N GLU A 79 1.78 -6.24 -16.18
CA GLU A 79 3.19 -6.51 -16.46
C GLU A 79 3.62 -7.77 -15.71
N ASN A 80 4.33 -8.66 -16.39
CA ASN A 80 4.84 -9.92 -15.83
C ASN A 80 3.73 -10.85 -15.29
N VAL A 81 2.56 -10.78 -15.89
CA VAL A 81 1.39 -11.59 -15.53
C VAL A 81 1.05 -12.53 -16.69
N LYS A 82 0.72 -13.76 -16.38
CA LYS A 82 0.29 -14.73 -17.37
C LYS A 82 -1.11 -14.40 -17.86
N VAL A 83 -1.23 -14.21 -19.16
CA VAL A 83 -2.51 -14.08 -19.86
C VAL A 83 -2.64 -15.20 -20.87
N TYR A 84 -3.73 -15.94 -20.80
CA TYR A 84 -4.05 -17.02 -21.75
C TYR A 84 -4.72 -16.48 -23.01
N ASP A 85 -4.74 -17.29 -24.08
CA ASP A 85 -5.32 -16.90 -25.37
C ASP A 85 -6.82 -16.54 -25.30
N ASP A 86 -7.52 -17.06 -24.31
CA ASP A 86 -8.92 -16.73 -24.02
C ASP A 86 -9.09 -15.42 -23.20
N GLY A 87 -7.99 -14.73 -22.90
CA GLY A 87 -7.97 -13.50 -22.10
C GLY A 87 -7.99 -13.72 -20.59
N LYS A 88 -8.01 -14.97 -20.12
CA LYS A 88 -7.95 -15.27 -18.69
C LYS A 88 -6.58 -14.91 -18.12
N VAL A 89 -6.60 -14.25 -16.98
CA VAL A 89 -5.40 -13.81 -16.24
C VAL A 89 -5.10 -14.79 -15.11
N ASP A 90 -3.83 -15.13 -14.95
CA ASP A 90 -3.33 -15.95 -13.83
C ASP A 90 -2.28 -15.16 -13.04
N PHE A 91 -2.68 -14.70 -11.86
CA PHE A 91 -1.82 -13.93 -10.97
C PHE A 91 -0.89 -14.80 -10.11
N ASP A 92 -1.09 -16.11 -10.09
CA ASP A 92 -0.29 -17.08 -9.34
C ASP A 92 0.80 -17.72 -10.21
N ASP A 93 0.74 -17.57 -11.53
CA ASP A 93 1.77 -18.07 -12.43
C ASP A 93 3.06 -17.24 -12.32
N VAL A 94 4.08 -17.84 -11.74
CA VAL A 94 5.41 -17.24 -11.56
C VAL A 94 6.44 -17.73 -12.58
N SER A 95 5.99 -18.36 -13.67
CA SER A 95 6.89 -18.91 -14.70
C SER A 95 7.75 -17.86 -15.40
N LEU A 96 7.24 -16.63 -15.53
CA LEU A 96 7.98 -15.48 -16.03
C LEU A 96 8.83 -14.85 -14.93
N THR A 97 8.20 -14.49 -13.83
CA THR A 97 8.82 -13.86 -12.65
C THR A 97 7.80 -13.76 -11.52
N SER A 98 8.26 -13.73 -10.28
CA SER A 98 7.44 -13.46 -9.09
C SER A 98 7.14 -11.96 -8.88
N ASN A 99 7.41 -11.11 -9.89
CA ASN A 99 7.25 -9.66 -9.80
C ASN A 99 6.12 -9.15 -10.70
N GLY A 100 4.96 -9.81 -10.64
CA GLY A 100 3.76 -9.35 -11.34
C GLY A 100 3.29 -7.98 -10.84
N ARG A 101 2.92 -7.11 -11.77
CA ARG A 101 2.45 -5.74 -11.52
C ARG A 101 1.19 -5.44 -12.33
N GLY A 102 0.39 -4.52 -11.79
CA GLY A 102 -0.77 -4.00 -12.49
C GLY A 102 -0.93 -2.50 -12.28
N ILE A 103 -1.34 -1.80 -13.32
CA ILE A 103 -1.79 -0.41 -13.24
C ILE A 103 -3.30 -0.44 -13.40
N ILE A 104 -4.02 0.07 -12.42
CA ILE A 104 -5.47 0.17 -12.42
C ILE A 104 -5.91 1.63 -12.32
N LEU A 105 -7.01 1.94 -12.97
CA LEU A 105 -7.55 3.29 -12.92
C LEU A 105 -8.29 3.52 -11.60
N ARG A 106 -8.20 4.73 -11.09
CA ARG A 106 -8.96 5.15 -9.89
C ARG A 106 -10.46 4.93 -10.06
N SER A 107 -10.98 5.18 -11.26
CA SER A 107 -12.41 4.99 -11.59
C SER A 107 -12.90 3.55 -11.46
N GLU A 108 -12.01 2.57 -11.46
CA GLU A 108 -12.34 1.16 -11.23
C GLU A 108 -12.38 0.77 -9.74
N VAL A 109 -12.00 1.70 -8.86
CA VAL A 109 -11.96 1.50 -7.41
C VAL A 109 -13.09 2.31 -6.75
N PRO A 110 -14.14 1.67 -6.21
CA PRO A 110 -15.38 2.33 -5.80
C PRO A 110 -15.25 3.26 -4.59
N ASN A 111 -14.16 3.17 -3.84
CA ASN A 111 -13.88 4.02 -2.70
C ASN A 111 -12.85 5.12 -3.00
N THR A 112 -12.87 5.63 -4.22
CA THR A 112 -12.16 6.85 -4.63
C THR A 112 -13.14 7.97 -4.96
N ASP A 113 -12.62 9.16 -5.14
CA ASP A 113 -13.32 10.32 -5.71
C ASP A 113 -12.39 11.06 -6.70
N ASP A 114 -12.82 12.19 -7.22
CA ASP A 114 -12.08 12.94 -8.24
C ASP A 114 -10.82 13.64 -7.68
N THR A 115 -10.63 13.63 -6.36
CA THR A 115 -9.50 14.31 -5.71
C THR A 115 -8.40 13.33 -5.38
N ILE A 116 -7.16 13.67 -5.73
CA ILE A 116 -5.96 12.90 -5.37
C ILE A 116 -5.19 13.51 -4.19
N ASP A 117 -5.49 14.76 -3.89
CA ASP A 117 -4.85 15.51 -2.82
C ASP A 117 -5.56 15.32 -1.47
N LEU A 118 -4.85 15.63 -0.39
CA LEU A 118 -5.39 15.65 0.95
C LEU A 118 -5.02 16.95 1.66
N GLU A 119 -6.00 17.80 1.88
CA GLU A 119 -5.81 19.10 2.51
C GLU A 119 -5.18 18.99 3.91
N LYS A 120 -5.65 18.03 4.70
CA LYS A 120 -5.16 17.84 6.06
C LYS A 120 -5.13 16.37 6.47
N ALA A 121 -3.98 15.88 6.92
CA ALA A 121 -3.88 14.61 7.64
C ALA A 121 -3.99 14.84 9.15
N ASN A 122 -4.92 14.14 9.77
CA ASN A 122 -5.17 14.21 11.21
C ASN A 122 -4.48 13.08 11.98
N LYS A 123 -4.16 11.99 11.29
CA LYS A 123 -3.56 10.79 11.86
C LYS A 123 -2.44 10.28 10.96
N ILE A 124 -1.39 9.78 11.60
CA ILE A 124 -0.30 9.05 10.97
C ILE A 124 -0.35 7.62 11.48
N ILE A 125 -0.28 6.66 10.56
CA ILE A 125 -0.29 5.23 10.86
C ILE A 125 1.03 4.65 10.37
N PHE A 126 1.78 3.99 11.24
CA PHE A 126 2.92 3.17 10.89
C PHE A 126 2.46 1.71 10.83
N ILE A 127 2.62 1.09 9.67
CA ILE A 127 2.31 -0.32 9.48
C ILE A 127 3.59 -1.11 9.32
N THR A 128 3.73 -2.18 10.09
CA THR A 128 4.90 -3.06 10.07
C THR A 128 4.48 -4.52 10.07
N ARG A 129 5.35 -5.39 9.57
CA ARG A 129 5.20 -6.83 9.69
C ARG A 129 5.88 -7.30 10.98
N ARG A 130 5.11 -7.37 12.04
CA ARG A 130 5.59 -7.92 13.32
C ARG A 130 4.48 -8.75 13.95
N ASN A 131 4.83 -9.97 14.33
CA ASN A 131 3.90 -10.91 14.96
C ASN A 131 3.92 -10.78 16.49
N ASP A 132 4.87 -10.03 17.02
CA ASP A 132 5.18 -9.90 18.44
C ASP A 132 4.63 -8.61 19.07
N ILE A 133 3.94 -7.78 18.28
CA ILE A 133 3.29 -6.57 18.79
C ILE A 133 1.90 -6.93 19.35
N VAL A 134 1.73 -6.69 20.62
CA VAL A 134 0.44 -6.89 21.32
C VAL A 134 0.19 -5.67 22.21
N PRO A 135 -0.93 -4.98 22.02
CA PRO A 135 -2.02 -5.20 21.06
C PRO A 135 -1.61 -4.90 19.61
N PRO A 136 -2.35 -5.42 18.61
CA PRO A 136 -2.00 -5.24 17.19
C PRO A 136 -2.07 -3.77 16.71
N VAL A 137 -2.72 -2.91 17.46
CA VAL A 137 -2.78 -1.45 17.23
C VAL A 137 -2.40 -0.73 18.51
N VAL A 138 -1.39 0.13 18.43
CA VAL A 138 -0.88 0.90 19.57
C VAL A 138 -0.93 2.39 19.23
N LYS A 139 -1.51 3.19 20.13
CA LYS A 139 -1.44 4.65 20.03
C LYS A 139 -0.10 5.12 20.62
N LEU A 140 0.69 5.82 19.82
CA LEU A 140 1.97 6.38 20.22
C LEU A 140 1.82 7.86 20.61
N ASN A 141 2.62 8.31 21.57
CA ASN A 141 2.85 9.74 21.78
C ASN A 141 3.88 10.27 20.74
N PRO A 142 4.10 11.58 20.61
CA PRO A 142 5.00 12.13 19.59
C PRO A 142 6.44 11.58 19.64
N ASP A 143 7.01 11.40 20.82
CA ASP A 143 8.38 10.90 20.99
C ASP A 143 8.48 9.43 20.56
N GLN A 144 7.53 8.61 20.98
CA GLN A 144 7.42 7.21 20.54
C GLN A 144 7.19 7.10 19.04
N ALA A 145 6.40 8.01 18.47
CA ALA A 145 6.15 8.03 17.03
C ALA A 145 7.42 8.39 16.25
N LEU A 146 8.19 9.35 16.73
CA LEU A 146 9.49 9.71 16.17
C LEU A 146 10.46 8.53 16.23
N GLU A 147 10.56 7.88 17.39
CA GLU A 147 11.41 6.70 17.57
C GLU A 147 11.00 5.55 16.63
N ALA A 148 9.70 5.24 16.57
CA ALA A 148 9.18 4.21 15.68
C ALA A 148 9.44 4.53 14.20
N PHE A 149 9.36 5.80 13.81
CA PHE A 149 9.66 6.26 12.47
C PHE A 149 11.15 6.16 12.13
N MET A 150 12.02 6.53 13.06
CA MET A 150 13.46 6.54 12.86
C MET A 150 14.11 5.15 12.98
N LEU A 151 13.62 4.31 13.87
CA LEU A 151 14.25 3.03 14.25
C LEU A 151 13.38 1.80 13.91
N GLY A 152 12.29 1.98 13.16
CA GLY A 152 11.30 0.95 12.91
C GLY A 152 11.89 -0.40 12.50
N GLU A 153 11.29 -1.48 13.00
CA GLU A 153 11.59 -2.85 12.59
C GLU A 153 10.48 -3.40 11.70
N SER A 154 10.86 -4.21 10.73
CA SER A 154 9.92 -4.97 9.90
C SER A 154 10.49 -6.36 9.61
N ILE A 155 9.64 -7.23 9.06
CA ILE A 155 10.08 -8.54 8.58
C ILE A 155 10.36 -8.45 7.09
N GLU A 156 11.51 -8.97 6.66
CA GLU A 156 11.92 -8.99 5.26
C GLU A 156 10.93 -9.82 4.43
N THR A 157 10.66 -9.36 3.22
CA THR A 157 9.76 -10.04 2.29
C THR A 157 10.56 -10.72 1.17
N SER A 158 9.94 -11.69 0.49
CA SER A 158 10.50 -12.32 -0.70
C SER A 158 10.79 -11.35 -1.85
N ALA A 159 10.16 -10.18 -1.86
CA ALA A 159 10.38 -9.16 -2.89
C ALA A 159 11.74 -8.46 -2.80
N GLY A 160 12.40 -8.47 -1.63
CA GLY A 160 13.75 -7.94 -1.46
C GLY A 160 14.80 -9.01 -1.72
N ASP A 161 14.92 -9.95 -0.80
CA ASP A 161 15.83 -11.08 -0.86
C ASP A 161 15.09 -12.34 -0.41
N PRO A 162 14.74 -13.26 -1.32
CA PRO A 162 14.00 -14.47 -0.97
C PRO A 162 14.64 -15.31 0.12
N THR A 163 16.00 -15.25 0.24
CA THR A 163 16.74 -16.02 1.25
C THR A 163 16.60 -15.46 2.65
N LYS A 164 16.17 -14.20 2.78
CA LYS A 164 15.98 -13.49 4.04
C LYS A 164 14.50 -13.30 4.42
N ALA A 165 13.60 -13.81 3.59
CA ALA A 165 12.17 -13.73 3.87
C ALA A 165 11.84 -14.26 5.28
N GLY A 166 11.07 -13.48 6.05
CA GLY A 166 10.72 -13.83 7.44
C GLY A 166 11.74 -13.40 8.51
N GLN A 167 12.93 -12.92 8.12
CA GLN A 167 13.91 -12.42 9.07
C GLN A 167 13.57 -10.98 9.50
N SER A 168 13.83 -10.66 10.75
CA SER A 168 13.70 -9.30 11.27
C SER A 168 14.75 -8.38 10.66
N LYS A 169 14.30 -7.23 10.16
CA LYS A 169 15.15 -6.20 9.58
C LYS A 169 14.90 -4.86 10.27
N ARG A 170 15.96 -4.21 10.70
CA ARG A 170 15.88 -2.80 11.09
C ARG A 170 15.75 -1.93 9.85
N CYS A 171 14.68 -1.19 9.81
CA CYS A 171 14.44 -0.21 8.78
C CYS A 171 14.60 1.15 9.42
N VAL A 172 15.77 1.75 9.24
CA VAL A 172 15.98 3.16 9.62
C VAL A 172 15.02 4.00 8.80
N GLY A 173 14.05 4.54 9.49
CA GLY A 173 12.92 5.17 8.85
C GLY A 173 12.07 4.16 8.09
N THR A 174 10.82 4.12 8.37
CA THR A 174 9.84 3.52 7.45
C THR A 174 9.77 4.32 6.15
N ASN A 175 10.55 5.39 6.08
CA ASN A 175 10.71 6.26 4.92
C ASN A 175 12.16 6.16 4.42
N PRO A 176 12.42 5.54 3.27
CA PRO A 176 13.74 5.51 2.64
C PRO A 176 14.22 6.91 2.17
N PHE A 177 13.39 7.92 2.27
CA PHE A 177 13.64 9.29 1.84
C PHE A 177 13.92 10.29 2.97
N ILE A 178 14.26 9.82 4.17
CA ILE A 178 14.84 10.74 5.16
C ILE A 178 16.20 11.18 4.61
N MET A 179 16.18 12.26 3.88
CA MET A 179 17.37 13.03 3.61
C MET A 179 17.66 13.83 4.86
N VAL A 180 18.69 13.43 5.59
CA VAL A 180 19.25 14.27 6.64
C VAL A 180 19.91 15.44 5.90
N PRO A 181 19.47 16.68 6.08
CA PRO A 181 20.23 17.81 5.55
C PRO A 181 21.62 17.78 6.21
N GLU A 182 22.65 17.89 5.39
CA GLU A 182 24.02 18.11 5.84
C GLU A 182 24.15 19.41 6.62
#